data_bb99de63812a99ea9408e70e6a2bcf8f
#
_entry.id   bb99de63812a99ea9408e70e6a2bcf8f
#
_cell.length_a   1.000
_cell.length_b   1.000
_cell.length_c   1.000
_cell.angle_alpha   90.00
_cell.angle_beta   90.00
_cell.angle_gamma   90.00
#
_symmetry.space_group_name_H-M   'P 1'
#
loop_
_entity.id
_entity.type
_entity.pdbx_description
1 polymer ?
#
loop_
_entity_poly.entity_id
_entity_poly.type
_entity_poly.pdbx_seq_one_letter_code
_entity_poly.pdbx_strand_id
1 'polypeptide(L)'
;MKISTWNVNSLRVRIEHVCDWLQQNQPDVLALQELKITNDLFPHERIAACGYRAVANGQKTYNGVAILSREEPVDLVNELPDFEDQQRRVLAATIGDYRVINLYVPNGQTVGSDKYDYKLNWLDALHDFLRKQISMFSNLVVLGDFNIAPDDRDVHDPEGWIGNVLVSDKERDALKKILDLGMVDTFRQFEQADNIFSWWDYRAGAFRRNRGLRIDLVLASESLAGKCLSCDVDIEPRTLERPSDHAPVSAIFGPNP
;
A
#
# COMPACT_ATOMS: atom_id res chain seq x y z
N MET A 1 -2.65 8.23 -15.84
CA MET A 1 -2.91 7.03 -15.00
C MET A 1 -2.92 7.44 -13.53
N LYS A 2 -4.07 7.32 -12.84
CA LYS A 2 -4.18 7.56 -11.39
C LYS A 2 -4.17 6.21 -10.68
N ILE A 3 -3.17 5.96 -9.84
CA ILE A 3 -3.01 4.71 -9.10
C ILE A 3 -3.03 5.01 -7.61
N SER A 4 -3.86 4.28 -6.87
CA SER A 4 -4.11 4.55 -5.46
C SER A 4 -3.97 3.29 -4.61
N THR A 5 -3.66 3.47 -3.33
CA THR A 5 -3.63 2.41 -2.33
C THR A 5 -4.45 2.80 -1.10
N TRP A 6 -5.10 1.84 -0.47
CA TRP A 6 -5.84 2.06 0.77
C TRP A 6 -5.94 0.78 1.60
N ASN A 7 -5.35 0.77 2.77
CA ASN A 7 -5.65 -0.25 3.77
C ASN A 7 -7.05 0.05 4.35
N VAL A 8 -8.00 -0.83 4.10
CA VAL A 8 -9.42 -0.62 4.48
C VAL A 8 -9.76 -1.22 5.84
N ASN A 9 -8.82 -1.90 6.48
CA ASN A 9 -9.03 -2.54 7.79
C ASN A 9 -10.39 -3.25 7.91
N SER A 10 -10.66 -4.20 7.03
CA SER A 10 -11.89 -4.94 6.76
C SER A 10 -12.77 -4.33 5.67
N LEU A 11 -12.75 -4.94 4.49
CA LEU A 11 -13.58 -4.54 3.35
C LEU A 11 -15.08 -4.66 3.66
N ARG A 12 -15.49 -5.71 4.40
CA ARG A 12 -16.91 -5.89 4.80
C ARG A 12 -17.46 -4.67 5.53
N VAL A 13 -16.64 -4.01 6.34
CA VAL A 13 -17.06 -2.83 7.12
C VAL A 13 -17.04 -1.57 6.28
N ARG A 14 -16.13 -1.48 5.29
CA ARG A 14 -15.84 -0.26 4.52
C ARG A 14 -16.20 -0.34 3.04
N ILE A 15 -16.97 -1.35 2.62
CA ILE A 15 -17.32 -1.49 1.20
C ILE A 15 -18.05 -0.25 0.64
N GLU A 16 -18.95 0.36 1.41
CA GLU A 16 -19.63 1.58 0.98
C GLU A 16 -18.64 2.76 0.89
N HIS A 17 -17.75 2.92 1.86
CA HIS A 17 -16.69 3.93 1.77
C HIS A 17 -15.80 3.75 0.54
N VAL A 18 -15.46 2.49 0.20
CA VAL A 18 -14.67 2.18 -1.00
C VAL A 18 -15.45 2.55 -2.25
N CYS A 19 -16.73 2.17 -2.34
CA CYS A 19 -17.56 2.48 -3.51
C CYS A 19 -17.76 4.00 -3.70
N ASP A 20 -18.04 4.72 -2.63
CA ASP A 20 -18.23 6.18 -2.66
C ASP A 20 -16.92 6.86 -3.07
N TRP A 21 -15.79 6.42 -2.50
CA TRP A 21 -14.47 6.95 -2.84
C TRP A 21 -14.09 6.68 -4.32
N LEU A 22 -14.38 5.48 -4.85
CA LEU A 22 -14.18 5.15 -6.25
C LEU A 22 -14.99 6.06 -7.19
N GLN A 23 -16.24 6.36 -6.83
CA GLN A 23 -17.10 7.25 -7.62
C GLN A 23 -16.60 8.70 -7.63
N GLN A 24 -16.14 9.20 -6.48
CA GLN A 24 -15.66 10.56 -6.32
C GLN A 24 -14.28 10.78 -6.94
N ASN A 25 -13.35 9.86 -6.69
CA ASN A 25 -11.95 10.00 -7.04
C ASN A 25 -11.55 9.40 -8.39
N GLN A 26 -12.33 8.43 -8.87
CA GLN A 26 -12.20 7.79 -10.18
C GLN A 26 -10.74 7.35 -10.53
N PRO A 27 -10.02 6.63 -9.65
CA PRO A 27 -8.71 6.12 -10.00
C PRO A 27 -8.78 5.13 -11.16
N ASP A 28 -7.70 4.96 -11.90
CA ASP A 28 -7.60 3.87 -12.88
C ASP A 28 -7.35 2.53 -12.17
N VAL A 29 -6.61 2.58 -11.05
CA VAL A 29 -6.30 1.42 -10.19
C VAL A 29 -6.42 1.82 -8.71
N LEU A 30 -7.08 0.96 -7.92
CA LEU A 30 -7.09 1.03 -6.46
C LEU A 30 -6.63 -0.31 -5.86
N ALA A 31 -5.53 -0.27 -5.14
CA ALA A 31 -4.99 -1.40 -4.38
C ALA A 31 -5.51 -1.37 -2.94
N LEU A 32 -6.11 -2.47 -2.48
CA LEU A 32 -6.67 -2.58 -1.13
C LEU A 32 -5.86 -3.56 -0.28
N GLN A 33 -5.71 -3.27 1.00
CA GLN A 33 -5.10 -4.14 2.00
C GLN A 33 -6.06 -4.37 3.16
N GLU A 34 -5.79 -5.40 3.93
CA GLU A 34 -6.60 -5.86 5.07
C GLU A 34 -8.07 -6.14 4.71
N LEU A 35 -8.31 -6.89 3.66
CA LEU A 35 -9.67 -7.27 3.24
C LEU A 35 -10.43 -8.03 4.34
N LYS A 36 -9.73 -8.92 5.06
CA LYS A 36 -10.25 -9.78 6.15
C LYS A 36 -11.43 -10.65 5.72
N ILE A 37 -11.50 -10.99 4.42
CA ILE A 37 -12.49 -11.89 3.82
C ILE A 37 -11.79 -12.81 2.82
N THR A 38 -12.38 -13.98 2.57
CA THR A 38 -11.92 -14.96 1.57
C THR A 38 -12.35 -14.56 0.16
N ASN A 39 -11.74 -15.16 -0.86
CA ASN A 39 -12.04 -14.84 -2.26
C ASN A 39 -13.50 -15.10 -2.64
N ASP A 40 -14.11 -16.18 -2.10
CA ASP A 40 -15.51 -16.55 -2.34
C ASP A 40 -16.51 -15.53 -1.74
N LEU A 41 -16.10 -14.74 -0.75
CA LEU A 41 -16.91 -13.71 -0.12
C LEU A 41 -16.58 -12.30 -0.63
N PHE A 42 -15.62 -12.18 -1.56
CA PHE A 42 -15.27 -10.87 -2.10
C PHE A 42 -16.43 -10.28 -2.90
N PRO A 43 -16.80 -9.01 -2.69
CA PRO A 43 -18.03 -8.41 -3.25
C PRO A 43 -17.84 -7.97 -4.71
N HIS A 44 -17.55 -8.91 -5.62
CA HIS A 44 -17.28 -8.63 -7.04
C HIS A 44 -18.38 -7.83 -7.72
N GLU A 45 -19.65 -8.20 -7.49
CA GLU A 45 -20.81 -7.52 -8.10
C GLU A 45 -20.92 -6.05 -7.64
N ARG A 46 -20.63 -5.79 -6.34
CA ARG A 46 -20.69 -4.44 -5.81
C ARG A 46 -19.58 -3.56 -6.39
N ILE A 47 -18.38 -4.11 -6.56
CA ILE A 47 -17.25 -3.40 -7.20
C ILE A 47 -17.51 -3.19 -8.70
N ALA A 48 -18.07 -4.20 -9.38
CA ALA A 48 -18.45 -4.08 -10.79
C ALA A 48 -19.50 -2.98 -11.03
N ALA A 49 -20.46 -2.82 -10.09
CA ALA A 49 -21.42 -1.74 -10.13
C ALA A 49 -20.79 -0.33 -9.99
N CYS A 50 -19.57 -0.24 -9.43
CA CYS A 50 -18.78 1.00 -9.39
C CYS A 50 -17.96 1.21 -10.68
N GLY A 51 -18.02 0.30 -11.67
CA GLY A 51 -17.28 0.39 -12.93
C GLY A 51 -15.86 -0.18 -12.89
N TYR A 52 -15.57 -1.07 -11.93
CA TYR A 52 -14.26 -1.68 -11.77
C TYR A 52 -14.29 -3.20 -11.87
N ARG A 53 -13.26 -3.78 -12.45
CA ARG A 53 -12.89 -5.19 -12.31
C ARG A 53 -12.10 -5.37 -11.02
N ALA A 54 -12.13 -6.58 -10.47
CA ALA A 54 -11.39 -6.87 -9.26
C ALA A 54 -10.74 -8.24 -9.29
N VAL A 55 -9.49 -8.30 -8.86
CA VAL A 55 -8.80 -9.53 -8.48
C VAL A 55 -8.46 -9.44 -7.00
N ALA A 56 -8.63 -10.55 -6.28
CA ALA A 56 -8.41 -10.61 -4.85
C ALA A 56 -7.56 -11.83 -4.45
N ASN A 57 -6.71 -11.64 -3.46
CA ASN A 57 -5.99 -12.66 -2.74
C ASN A 57 -6.41 -12.57 -1.28
N GLY A 58 -7.60 -13.12 -0.98
CA GLY A 58 -8.31 -12.96 0.28
C GLY A 58 -7.92 -13.97 1.35
N GLN A 59 -8.04 -13.56 2.61
CA GLN A 59 -7.83 -14.40 3.77
C GLN A 59 -8.88 -14.09 4.84
N LYS A 60 -9.39 -15.15 5.48
CA LYS A 60 -10.38 -15.01 6.55
C LYS A 60 -9.76 -14.33 7.78
N THR A 61 -10.47 -13.37 8.36
CA THR A 61 -10.16 -12.70 9.65
C THR A 61 -8.98 -11.72 9.58
N TYR A 62 -7.90 -12.06 8.88
CA TYR A 62 -6.68 -11.25 8.80
C TYR A 62 -6.24 -11.08 7.35
N ASN A 63 -5.35 -10.12 7.10
CA ASN A 63 -4.69 -9.93 5.81
C ASN A 63 -5.67 -9.79 4.62
N GLY A 64 -5.25 -10.25 3.46
CA GLY A 64 -5.98 -10.16 2.21
C GLY A 64 -5.73 -8.84 1.48
N VAL A 65 -5.43 -8.95 0.19
CA VAL A 65 -5.15 -7.83 -0.71
C VAL A 65 -5.98 -7.95 -1.98
N ALA A 66 -6.35 -6.82 -2.58
CA ALA A 66 -7.05 -6.79 -3.86
C ALA A 66 -6.54 -5.67 -4.75
N ILE A 67 -6.69 -5.83 -6.06
CA ILE A 67 -6.51 -4.78 -7.06
C ILE A 67 -7.84 -4.59 -7.77
N LEU A 68 -8.34 -3.37 -7.74
CA LEU A 68 -9.51 -2.90 -8.48
C LEU A 68 -9.00 -2.05 -9.65
N SER A 69 -9.48 -2.28 -10.86
CA SER A 69 -9.01 -1.57 -12.06
C SER A 69 -10.13 -1.35 -13.07
N ARG A 70 -10.00 -0.31 -13.88
CA ARG A 70 -10.94 -0.07 -14.99
C ARG A 70 -10.69 -1.02 -16.15
N GLU A 71 -9.43 -1.35 -16.41
CA GLU A 71 -9.02 -2.32 -17.41
C GLU A 71 -8.88 -3.73 -16.79
N GLU A 72 -8.86 -4.77 -17.62
CA GLU A 72 -8.71 -6.15 -17.19
C GLU A 72 -7.31 -6.38 -16.62
N PRO A 73 -7.18 -6.83 -15.36
CA PRO A 73 -5.88 -7.20 -14.80
C PRO A 73 -5.45 -8.58 -15.33
N VAL A 74 -4.23 -8.67 -15.82
CA VAL A 74 -3.62 -9.92 -16.37
C VAL A 74 -2.29 -10.24 -15.66
N ASP A 75 -1.67 -11.38 -15.96
CA ASP A 75 -0.37 -11.81 -15.43
C ASP A 75 -0.29 -11.77 -13.89
N LEU A 76 -1.26 -12.40 -13.25
CA LEU A 76 -1.42 -12.35 -11.79
C LEU A 76 -0.31 -13.14 -11.07
N VAL A 77 0.25 -12.53 -10.02
CA VAL A 77 1.12 -13.19 -9.03
C VAL A 77 0.55 -12.88 -7.64
N ASN A 78 0.31 -13.90 -6.84
CA ASN A 78 -0.39 -13.79 -5.56
C ASN A 78 0.45 -14.26 -4.35
N GLU A 79 1.74 -14.50 -4.54
CA GLU A 79 2.69 -14.91 -3.51
C GLU A 79 4.10 -14.42 -3.87
N LEU A 80 5.00 -14.37 -2.88
CA LEU A 80 6.42 -14.15 -3.15
C LEU A 80 7.04 -15.48 -3.60
N PRO A 81 7.66 -15.54 -4.78
CA PRO A 81 8.38 -16.74 -5.20
C PRO A 81 9.48 -17.11 -4.19
N ASP A 82 9.70 -18.38 -4.00
CA ASP A 82 10.74 -18.92 -3.11
C ASP A 82 10.58 -18.57 -1.61
N PHE A 83 9.39 -18.09 -1.20
CA PHE A 83 9.05 -17.80 0.19
C PHE A 83 7.72 -18.46 0.57
N GLU A 84 7.79 -19.55 1.30
CA GLU A 84 6.59 -20.26 1.77
C GLU A 84 5.84 -19.42 2.81
N ASP A 85 4.72 -18.83 2.39
CA ASP A 85 3.87 -18.05 3.26
C ASP A 85 2.38 -18.38 3.04
N GLN A 86 1.70 -18.72 4.12
CA GLN A 86 0.25 -18.93 4.08
C GLN A 86 -0.55 -17.63 4.15
N GLN A 87 0.10 -16.51 4.44
CA GLN A 87 -0.56 -15.23 4.60
C GLN A 87 -0.70 -14.52 3.24
N ARG A 88 -1.89 -13.99 3.00
CA ARG A 88 -2.25 -13.35 1.73
C ARG A 88 -1.92 -11.85 1.78
N ARG A 89 -0.68 -11.51 1.40
CA ARG A 89 -0.08 -10.18 1.55
C ARG A 89 0.42 -9.55 0.26
N VAL A 90 0.44 -10.32 -0.83
CA VAL A 90 0.94 -9.88 -2.13
C VAL A 90 -0.09 -10.17 -3.21
N LEU A 91 -0.25 -9.20 -4.11
CA LEU A 91 -0.97 -9.39 -5.36
C LEU A 91 -0.35 -8.47 -6.41
N ALA A 92 0.18 -9.06 -7.47
CA ALA A 92 0.67 -8.31 -8.61
C ALA A 92 -0.19 -8.58 -9.84
N ALA A 93 -0.40 -7.54 -10.65
CA ALA A 93 -1.13 -7.63 -11.91
C ALA A 93 -0.53 -6.68 -12.95
N THR A 94 -0.68 -6.99 -14.22
CA THR A 94 -0.44 -6.07 -15.32
C THR A 94 -1.77 -5.44 -15.74
N ILE A 95 -1.82 -4.11 -15.81
CA ILE A 95 -3.01 -3.32 -16.18
C ILE A 95 -2.58 -2.34 -17.27
N GLY A 96 -3.00 -2.59 -18.51
CA GLY A 96 -2.45 -1.91 -19.67
C GLY A 96 -0.92 -2.06 -19.73
N ASP A 97 -0.20 -0.96 -19.77
CA ASP A 97 1.28 -0.94 -19.80
C ASP A 97 1.93 -0.90 -18.40
N TYR A 98 1.14 -0.99 -17.32
CA TYR A 98 1.62 -0.84 -15.96
C TYR A 98 1.67 -2.18 -15.22
N ARG A 99 2.80 -2.50 -14.63
CA ARG A 99 2.92 -3.56 -13.64
C ARG A 99 2.65 -2.99 -12.26
N VAL A 100 1.58 -3.46 -11.61
CA VAL A 100 1.12 -3.00 -10.29
C VAL A 100 1.32 -4.12 -9.28
N ILE A 101 2.05 -3.85 -8.20
CA ILE A 101 2.33 -4.80 -7.12
C ILE A 101 1.77 -4.23 -5.83
N ASN A 102 0.67 -4.82 -5.36
CA ASN A 102 0.00 -4.47 -4.11
C ASN A 102 0.56 -5.30 -2.95
N LEU A 103 0.97 -4.60 -1.89
CA LEU A 103 1.62 -5.19 -0.72
C LEU A 103 0.88 -4.86 0.58
N TYR A 104 0.82 -5.84 1.47
CA TYR A 104 0.53 -5.65 2.88
C TYR A 104 1.70 -6.22 3.69
N VAL A 105 2.71 -5.40 3.94
CA VAL A 105 3.92 -5.78 4.68
C VAL A 105 3.54 -6.19 6.11
N PRO A 106 4.12 -7.27 6.67
CA PRO A 106 3.87 -7.65 8.06
C PRO A 106 4.14 -6.51 9.05
N ASN A 107 3.28 -6.36 10.06
CA ASN A 107 3.48 -5.30 11.07
C ASN A 107 4.75 -5.52 11.91
N GLY A 108 5.03 -6.78 12.33
CA GLY A 108 6.21 -7.11 13.14
C GLY A 108 5.98 -7.07 14.65
N GLN A 109 4.89 -6.49 15.13
CA GLN A 109 4.46 -6.35 16.53
C GLN A 109 5.46 -5.64 17.44
N THR A 110 6.61 -6.24 17.70
CA THR A 110 7.63 -5.72 18.63
C THR A 110 9.01 -6.06 18.09
N VAL A 111 9.93 -5.10 18.11
CA VAL A 111 11.32 -5.30 17.70
C VAL A 111 11.95 -6.46 18.48
N GLY A 112 12.58 -7.40 17.76
CA GLY A 112 13.20 -8.60 18.32
C GLY A 112 12.26 -9.77 18.65
N SER A 113 10.97 -9.69 18.24
CA SER A 113 10.05 -10.83 18.32
C SER A 113 10.13 -11.73 17.09
N ASP A 114 9.62 -12.97 17.17
CA ASP A 114 9.51 -13.89 16.02
C ASP A 114 8.72 -13.26 14.85
N LYS A 115 7.74 -12.39 15.14
CA LYS A 115 6.97 -11.68 14.11
C LYS A 115 7.77 -10.55 13.46
N TYR A 116 8.70 -9.97 14.19
CA TYR A 116 9.63 -9.00 13.64
C TYR A 116 10.65 -9.68 12.72
N ASP A 117 11.19 -10.82 13.13
CA ASP A 117 12.10 -11.62 12.30
C ASP A 117 11.38 -12.12 11.03
N TYR A 118 10.13 -12.56 11.15
CA TYR A 118 9.29 -12.89 10.00
C TYR A 118 9.14 -11.69 9.04
N LYS A 119 8.89 -10.48 9.56
CA LYS A 119 8.81 -9.25 8.75
C LYS A 119 10.10 -8.99 7.97
N LEU A 120 11.25 -9.08 8.62
CA LEU A 120 12.54 -8.84 7.96
C LEU A 120 12.83 -9.88 6.88
N ASN A 121 12.58 -11.17 7.14
CA ASN A 121 12.72 -12.24 6.15
C ASN A 121 11.76 -12.04 4.96
N TRP A 122 10.53 -11.59 5.23
CA TRP A 122 9.54 -11.27 4.20
C TRP A 122 10.00 -10.10 3.32
N LEU A 123 10.62 -9.06 3.91
CA LEU A 123 11.17 -7.92 3.17
C LEU A 123 12.38 -8.31 2.32
N ASP A 124 13.23 -9.22 2.78
CA ASP A 124 14.33 -9.75 1.96
C ASP A 124 13.80 -10.56 0.76
N ALA A 125 12.77 -11.39 0.96
CA ALA A 125 12.10 -12.11 -0.14
C ALA A 125 11.41 -11.14 -1.12
N LEU A 126 10.77 -10.10 -0.61
CA LEU A 126 10.20 -9.02 -1.43
C LEU A 126 11.27 -8.33 -2.27
N HIS A 127 12.41 -7.98 -1.69
CA HIS A 127 13.53 -7.37 -2.41
C HIS A 127 13.96 -8.23 -3.61
N ASP A 128 14.13 -9.56 -3.42
CA ASP A 128 14.52 -10.47 -4.49
C ASP A 128 13.45 -10.61 -5.58
N PHE A 129 12.18 -10.59 -5.20
CA PHE A 129 11.06 -10.55 -6.15
C PHE A 129 11.07 -9.25 -6.97
N LEU A 130 11.19 -8.10 -6.31
CA LEU A 130 11.20 -6.79 -6.97
C LEU A 130 12.40 -6.62 -7.90
N ARG A 131 13.57 -7.12 -7.55
CA ARG A 131 14.75 -7.10 -8.44
C ARG A 131 14.47 -7.79 -9.78
N LYS A 132 13.71 -8.90 -9.77
CA LYS A 132 13.26 -9.59 -10.99
C LYS A 132 12.21 -8.76 -11.75
N GLN A 133 11.24 -8.19 -11.04
CA GLN A 133 10.15 -7.40 -11.66
C GLN A 133 10.66 -6.14 -12.34
N ILE A 134 11.59 -5.40 -11.72
CA ILE A 134 12.20 -4.18 -12.28
C ILE A 134 12.95 -4.48 -13.60
N SER A 135 13.60 -5.64 -13.72
CA SER A 135 14.28 -6.02 -14.96
C SER A 135 13.32 -6.37 -16.11
N MET A 136 12.06 -6.67 -15.80
CA MET A 136 11.04 -7.10 -16.77
C MET A 136 10.07 -5.97 -17.16
N PHE A 137 9.81 -5.02 -16.27
CA PHE A 137 8.76 -4.01 -16.42
C PHE A 137 9.31 -2.60 -16.19
N SER A 138 9.29 -1.77 -17.22
CA SER A 138 9.73 -0.37 -17.13
C SER A 138 8.73 0.52 -16.40
N ASN A 139 7.43 0.27 -16.55
CA ASN A 139 6.36 1.00 -15.84
C ASN A 139 5.90 0.17 -14.63
N LEU A 140 6.73 0.10 -13.59
CA LEU A 140 6.45 -0.66 -12.38
C LEU A 140 6.01 0.27 -11.24
N VAL A 141 4.89 -0.07 -10.60
CA VAL A 141 4.41 0.56 -9.36
C VAL A 141 4.33 -0.50 -8.27
N VAL A 142 4.94 -0.23 -7.13
CA VAL A 142 4.84 -1.02 -5.91
C VAL A 142 4.17 -0.16 -4.85
N LEU A 143 3.02 -0.58 -4.35
CA LEU A 143 2.23 0.24 -3.45
C LEU A 143 1.54 -0.61 -2.38
N GLY A 144 1.11 0.03 -1.32
CA GLY A 144 0.38 -0.62 -0.24
C GLY A 144 0.74 -0.09 1.13
N ASP A 145 0.32 -0.82 2.14
CA ASP A 145 0.73 -0.61 3.52
C ASP A 145 2.07 -1.32 3.77
N PHE A 146 3.12 -0.51 3.83
CA PHE A 146 4.48 -0.99 4.07
C PHE A 146 4.76 -1.27 5.54
N ASN A 147 3.91 -0.80 6.44
CA ASN A 147 4.17 -0.87 7.88
C ASN A 147 5.59 -0.39 8.26
N ILE A 148 6.13 0.58 7.51
CA ILE A 148 7.42 1.23 7.75
C ILE A 148 7.27 2.72 7.44
N ALA A 149 7.60 3.58 8.39
CA ALA A 149 7.78 5.01 8.15
C ALA A 149 9.21 5.24 7.61
N PRO A 150 9.37 5.74 6.36
CA PRO A 150 10.67 5.82 5.70
C PRO A 150 11.72 6.65 6.44
N ASP A 151 11.32 7.77 6.99
CA ASP A 151 12.22 8.62 7.79
C ASP A 151 11.48 9.37 8.91
N ASP A 152 12.18 10.23 9.65
CA ASP A 152 11.61 10.92 10.80
C ASP A 152 10.52 11.94 10.43
N ARG A 153 10.54 12.49 9.20
CA ARG A 153 9.46 13.37 8.69
C ARG A 153 8.14 12.62 8.52
N ASP A 154 8.18 11.28 8.51
CA ASP A 154 7.03 10.41 8.37
C ASP A 154 6.43 9.98 9.71
N VAL A 155 6.91 10.57 10.82
CA VAL A 155 6.56 10.22 12.20
C VAL A 155 6.20 11.48 12.97
N HIS A 156 5.04 11.49 13.65
CA HIS A 156 4.58 12.65 14.42
C HIS A 156 5.44 12.97 15.66
N ASP A 157 6.15 12.00 16.21
CA ASP A 157 7.00 12.10 17.39
C ASP A 157 8.21 11.17 17.22
N PRO A 158 9.19 11.54 16.38
CA PRO A 158 10.33 10.68 16.08
C PRO A 158 11.09 10.20 17.31
N GLU A 159 11.29 11.08 18.30
CA GLU A 159 12.01 10.75 19.53
C GLU A 159 11.26 9.71 20.38
N GLY A 160 9.94 9.86 20.51
CA GLY A 160 9.07 8.93 21.24
C GLY A 160 8.91 7.58 20.54
N TRP A 161 9.22 7.49 19.24
CA TRP A 161 9.14 6.26 18.46
C TRP A 161 10.48 5.50 18.35
N ILE A 162 11.60 6.05 18.80
CA ILE A 162 12.91 5.38 18.76
C ILE A 162 12.81 3.94 19.32
N GLY A 163 13.30 2.96 18.56
CA GLY A 163 13.33 1.55 18.95
C GLY A 163 11.98 0.81 18.84
N ASN A 164 10.92 1.47 18.39
CA ASN A 164 9.66 0.81 18.13
C ASN A 164 9.61 0.18 16.72
N VAL A 165 8.71 -0.77 16.56
CA VAL A 165 8.34 -1.32 15.24
C VAL A 165 7.75 -0.20 14.36
N LEU A 166 7.82 -0.34 13.05
CA LEU A 166 7.47 0.61 11.99
C LEU A 166 8.52 1.71 11.75
N VAL A 167 9.46 1.93 12.68
CA VAL A 167 10.48 2.99 12.56
C VAL A 167 11.91 2.50 12.87
N SER A 168 12.08 1.21 13.15
CA SER A 168 13.39 0.67 13.51
C SER A 168 14.37 0.73 12.35
N ASP A 169 15.67 0.86 12.69
CA ASP A 169 16.74 0.96 11.69
C ASP A 169 16.72 -0.21 10.69
N LYS A 170 16.52 -1.46 11.18
CA LYS A 170 16.48 -2.63 10.31
C LYS A 170 15.32 -2.61 9.31
N GLU A 171 14.15 -2.07 9.70
CA GLU A 171 13.00 -1.91 8.80
C GLU A 171 13.30 -0.84 7.75
N ARG A 172 13.84 0.30 8.16
CA ARG A 172 14.24 1.39 7.27
C ARG A 172 15.37 0.96 6.32
N ASP A 173 16.34 0.19 6.81
CA ASP A 173 17.40 -0.39 5.98
C ASP A 173 16.84 -1.37 4.93
N ALA A 174 15.86 -2.19 5.30
CA ALA A 174 15.20 -3.10 4.37
C ALA A 174 14.41 -2.32 3.28
N LEU A 175 13.68 -1.27 3.67
CA LEU A 175 13.01 -0.38 2.71
C LEU A 175 14.02 0.33 1.82
N LYS A 176 15.14 0.81 2.39
CA LYS A 176 16.21 1.45 1.62
C LYS A 176 16.79 0.51 0.55
N LYS A 177 17.04 -0.76 0.87
CA LYS A 177 17.48 -1.74 -0.13
C LYS A 177 16.49 -1.86 -1.31
N ILE A 178 15.17 -1.80 -1.03
CA ILE A 178 14.15 -1.80 -2.08
C ILE A 178 14.23 -0.52 -2.93
N LEU A 179 14.40 0.64 -2.32
CA LEU A 179 14.59 1.90 -3.05
C LEU A 179 15.87 1.88 -3.89
N ASP A 180 16.96 1.33 -3.37
CA ASP A 180 18.26 1.21 -4.06
C ASP A 180 18.20 0.30 -5.31
N LEU A 181 17.12 -0.47 -5.53
CA LEU A 181 16.84 -1.17 -6.79
C LEU A 181 16.43 -0.23 -7.96
N GLY A 182 16.32 1.07 -7.74
CA GLY A 182 15.79 2.05 -8.70
C GLY A 182 14.31 2.31 -8.52
N MET A 183 13.79 2.15 -7.28
CA MET A 183 12.43 2.56 -6.93
C MET A 183 12.45 3.93 -6.24
N VAL A 184 11.50 4.77 -6.59
CA VAL A 184 11.38 6.14 -6.09
C VAL A 184 10.09 6.26 -5.27
N ASP A 185 10.17 6.80 -4.06
CA ASP A 185 8.99 7.21 -3.28
C ASP A 185 8.36 8.44 -3.94
N THR A 186 7.23 8.22 -4.61
CA THR A 186 6.58 9.27 -5.42
C THR A 186 6.11 10.45 -4.58
N PHE A 187 5.75 10.23 -3.32
CA PHE A 187 5.36 11.30 -2.40
C PHE A 187 6.51 12.27 -2.12
N ARG A 188 7.73 11.75 -2.00
CA ARG A 188 8.93 12.55 -1.70
C ARG A 188 9.54 13.24 -2.92
N GLN A 189 9.00 13.03 -4.12
CA GLN A 189 9.40 13.79 -5.32
C GLN A 189 8.88 15.24 -5.32
N PHE A 190 7.86 15.51 -4.53
CA PHE A 190 7.21 16.81 -4.45
C PHE A 190 7.49 17.48 -3.11
N GLU A 191 7.47 18.81 -3.12
CA GLU A 191 7.43 19.59 -1.89
C GLU A 191 6.09 19.33 -1.19
N GLN A 192 6.16 18.83 0.03
CA GLN A 192 5.00 18.45 0.83
C GLN A 192 4.95 19.30 2.10
N ALA A 193 3.74 19.58 2.57
CA ALA A 193 3.58 20.16 3.89
C ALA A 193 4.09 19.20 4.98
N ASP A 194 4.48 19.75 6.11
CA ASP A 194 4.87 18.94 7.27
C ASP A 194 3.68 18.19 7.85
N ASN A 195 3.98 17.07 8.51
CA ASN A 195 2.99 16.27 9.24
C ASN A 195 1.83 15.72 8.37
N ILE A 196 2.14 15.32 7.16
CA ILE A 196 1.24 14.54 6.32
C ILE A 196 1.47 13.06 6.60
N PHE A 197 0.45 12.39 7.11
CA PHE A 197 0.48 10.97 7.49
C PHE A 197 -0.59 10.21 6.74
N SER A 198 -0.48 8.86 6.70
CA SER A 198 -1.46 7.97 6.09
C SER A 198 -2.16 7.05 7.09
N TRP A 199 -1.65 6.93 8.32
CA TRP A 199 -2.17 6.09 9.39
C TRP A 199 -2.22 6.81 10.74
N TRP A 200 -3.26 6.54 11.53
CA TRP A 200 -3.45 7.02 12.91
C TRP A 200 -4.15 5.95 13.75
N ASP A 201 -3.55 5.58 14.89
CA ASP A 201 -4.19 4.67 15.84
C ASP A 201 -5.62 5.15 16.21
N TYR A 202 -6.57 4.22 16.37
CA TYR A 202 -7.93 4.55 16.84
C TYR A 202 -7.94 5.11 18.26
N ARG A 203 -6.95 4.76 19.07
CA ARG A 203 -6.87 5.11 20.48
C ARG A 203 -6.40 6.56 20.68
N ALA A 204 -6.71 7.09 21.88
CA ALA A 204 -6.21 8.39 22.35
C ALA A 204 -6.54 9.59 21.44
N GLY A 205 -7.51 9.46 20.51
CA GLY A 205 -7.87 10.52 19.57
C GLY A 205 -6.70 10.91 18.66
N ALA A 206 -5.89 9.93 18.22
CA ALA A 206 -4.67 10.16 17.46
C ALA A 206 -4.94 10.95 16.17
N PHE A 207 -5.96 10.61 15.42
CA PHE A 207 -6.34 11.34 14.19
C PHE A 207 -6.62 12.83 14.48
N ARG A 208 -7.48 13.13 15.48
CA ARG A 208 -7.79 14.53 15.84
C ARG A 208 -6.59 15.34 16.29
N ARG A 209 -5.57 14.68 16.86
CA ARG A 209 -4.32 15.30 17.33
C ARG A 209 -3.22 15.25 16.28
N ASN A 210 -3.50 14.74 15.10
CA ASN A 210 -2.55 14.45 14.03
C ASN A 210 -1.31 13.65 14.50
N ARG A 211 -1.51 12.67 15.37
CA ARG A 211 -0.46 11.75 15.83
C ARG A 211 -0.40 10.53 14.93
N GLY A 212 0.14 10.71 13.75
CA GLY A 212 0.16 9.71 12.69
C GLY A 212 1.54 9.28 12.24
N LEU A 213 1.55 8.34 11.32
CA LEU A 213 2.71 7.86 10.56
C LEU A 213 2.34 7.81 9.08
N ARG A 214 3.29 8.09 8.19
CA ARG A 214 3.14 7.78 6.77
C ARG A 214 3.77 6.41 6.52
N ILE A 215 2.94 5.40 6.36
CA ILE A 215 3.35 3.99 6.18
C ILE A 215 2.72 3.35 4.95
N ASP A 216 1.77 4.04 4.31
CA ASP A 216 1.22 3.65 3.01
C ASP A 216 1.99 4.39 1.92
N LEU A 217 2.67 3.64 1.05
CA LEU A 217 3.58 4.20 0.07
C LEU A 217 3.14 3.84 -1.36
N VAL A 218 3.49 4.72 -2.30
CA VAL A 218 3.45 4.45 -3.73
C VAL A 218 4.86 4.65 -4.27
N LEU A 219 5.53 3.53 -4.56
CA LEU A 219 6.87 3.52 -5.16
C LEU A 219 6.75 3.28 -6.65
N ALA A 220 7.52 3.99 -7.46
CA ALA A 220 7.56 3.81 -8.90
C ALA A 220 9.00 3.55 -9.38
N SER A 221 9.16 2.76 -10.45
CA SER A 221 10.46 2.66 -11.14
C SER A 221 10.93 4.05 -11.58
N GLU A 222 12.25 4.28 -11.64
CA GLU A 222 12.81 5.60 -12.03
C GLU A 222 12.23 6.13 -13.35
N SER A 223 12.05 5.26 -14.35
CA SER A 223 11.47 5.63 -15.65
C SER A 223 10.02 6.12 -15.53
N LEU A 224 9.24 5.53 -14.62
CA LEU A 224 7.86 5.91 -14.36
C LEU A 224 7.78 7.10 -13.41
N ALA A 225 8.65 7.17 -12.42
CA ALA A 225 8.75 8.28 -11.47
C ALA A 225 8.98 9.61 -12.17
N GLY A 226 9.77 9.62 -13.26
CA GLY A 226 9.96 10.82 -14.11
C GLY A 226 8.67 11.31 -14.78
N LYS A 227 7.59 10.54 -14.79
CA LYS A 227 6.26 10.91 -15.33
C LYS A 227 5.25 11.19 -14.22
N CYS A 228 5.64 11.08 -12.95
CA CYS A 228 4.75 11.37 -11.84
C CYS A 228 4.44 12.86 -11.78
N LEU A 229 3.16 13.21 -11.73
CA LEU A 229 2.66 14.57 -11.72
C LEU A 229 2.27 15.05 -10.32
N SER A 230 1.79 14.12 -9.48
CA SER A 230 1.50 14.37 -8.05
C SER A 230 1.46 13.04 -7.28
N CYS A 231 1.65 13.13 -5.96
CA CYS A 231 1.33 12.07 -5.02
C CYS A 231 0.80 12.69 -3.73
N ASP A 232 -0.41 12.30 -3.34
CA ASP A 232 -1.16 12.95 -2.26
C ASP A 232 -1.81 11.92 -1.34
N VAL A 233 -2.02 12.31 -0.08
CA VAL A 233 -2.80 11.56 0.92
C VAL A 233 -4.18 12.21 1.06
N ASP A 234 -5.24 11.43 0.86
CA ASP A 234 -6.62 11.87 1.03
C ASP A 234 -7.13 11.54 2.43
N ILE A 235 -7.16 12.54 3.31
CA ILE A 235 -7.58 12.36 4.70
C ILE A 235 -9.11 12.37 4.89
N GLU A 236 -9.90 12.72 3.88
CA GLU A 236 -11.36 12.83 3.99
C GLU A 236 -12.01 11.53 4.49
N PRO A 237 -11.66 10.33 3.99
CA PRO A 237 -12.22 9.07 4.46
C PRO A 237 -12.00 8.80 5.96
N ARG A 238 -11.00 9.42 6.59
CA ARG A 238 -10.77 9.33 8.04
C ARG A 238 -11.82 10.07 8.87
N THR A 239 -12.60 10.96 8.26
CA THR A 239 -13.67 11.73 8.93
C THR A 239 -15.03 11.03 8.91
N LEU A 240 -15.15 9.95 8.14
CA LEU A 240 -16.41 9.19 8.02
C LEU A 240 -16.78 8.42 9.29
N GLU A 241 -18.00 7.93 9.37
CA GLU A 241 -18.42 7.05 10.46
C GLU A 241 -17.70 5.69 10.36
N ARG A 242 -17.12 5.18 11.45
CA ARG A 242 -16.36 3.92 11.52
C ARG A 242 -15.27 3.82 10.42
N PRO A 243 -14.42 4.83 10.29
CA PRO A 243 -13.43 4.89 9.20
C PRO A 243 -12.38 3.78 9.34
N SER A 244 -11.61 3.51 8.28
CA SER A 244 -10.31 2.84 8.42
C SER A 244 -9.37 3.70 9.26
N ASP A 245 -8.39 3.12 9.90
CA ASP A 245 -7.27 3.85 10.55
C ASP A 245 -6.25 4.38 9.54
N HIS A 246 -6.36 3.98 8.27
CA HIS A 246 -5.57 4.50 7.16
C HIS A 246 -6.38 5.43 6.26
N ALA A 247 -5.67 6.32 5.57
CA ALA A 247 -6.15 7.18 4.50
C ALA A 247 -5.63 6.70 3.13
N PRO A 248 -6.40 6.87 2.03
CA PRO A 248 -5.92 6.56 0.69
C PRO A 248 -4.70 7.42 0.30
N VAL A 249 -3.74 6.81 -0.41
CA VAL A 249 -2.63 7.52 -1.05
C VAL A 249 -2.72 7.33 -2.56
N SER A 250 -2.60 8.40 -3.32
CA SER A 250 -2.75 8.39 -4.77
C SER A 250 -1.57 9.05 -5.47
N ALA A 251 -1.03 8.39 -6.51
CA ALA A 251 -0.08 8.98 -7.43
C ALA A 251 -0.71 9.11 -8.83
N ILE A 252 -0.43 10.21 -9.52
CA ILE A 252 -0.89 10.49 -10.89
C ILE A 252 0.33 10.48 -11.81
N PHE A 253 0.28 9.63 -12.84
CA PHE A 253 1.31 9.54 -13.85
C PHE A 253 0.79 10.11 -15.18
N GLY A 254 1.59 10.95 -15.83
CA GLY A 254 1.32 11.51 -17.15
C GLY A 254 1.35 10.44 -18.25
N PRO A 255 0.89 10.79 -19.47
CA PRO A 255 1.00 9.91 -20.63
C PRO A 255 2.47 9.62 -20.95
N ASN A 256 2.71 8.50 -21.65
CA ASN A 256 4.00 8.29 -22.30
C ASN A 256 4.25 9.43 -23.31
N PRO A 257 5.44 10.03 -23.31
CA PRO A 257 5.77 11.06 -24.31
C PRO A 257 5.71 10.53 -25.73
#